data_e9c621bf1960f17f87da400d2903fb0f
#
_entry.id   e9c621bf1960f17f87da400d2903fb0f
#
_cell.length_a   1.000
_cell.length_b   1.000
_cell.length_c   1.000
_cell.angle_alpha   90.00
_cell.angle_beta   90.00
_cell.angle_gamma   90.00
#
_symmetry.space_group_name_H-M   'P 1'
#
loop_
_entity.id
_entity.type
_entity.pdbx_description
1 polymer ?
#
loop_
_entity_poly.entity_id
_entity_poly.type
_entity_poly.pdbx_seq_one_letter_code
_entity_poly.pdbx_strand_id
1 'polypeptide(L)'
;VEDYKRPTFDITFDKQQGSYQLGDKVEVKGKIQSYSGVLLQDLPVKYTVKRSVVDLWRLAESMQIASGEVIANEDGEFTIPVFLEENNAYKNNTRIYYRYSIEATATNVAGETQSSTDVIAAGNRSLTLQTELKEKTCKNQPFNTVFKVQNLNGQPVEVKGTFSLYQAKDADFKQLDENPAATGTFT
;
A
#
# COMPACT_ATOMS: atom_id res chain seq x y z
N VAL A 1 28.74 -28.44 0.77
CA VAL A 1 27.33 -28.74 0.47
C VAL A 1 26.54 -28.22 1.65
N GLU A 2 25.89 -27.08 1.50
CA GLU A 2 24.97 -26.57 2.52
C GLU A 2 23.72 -27.44 2.47
N ASP A 3 23.43 -28.10 3.60
CA ASP A 3 22.17 -28.82 3.78
C ASP A 3 21.03 -27.80 3.80
N TYR A 4 20.24 -27.75 2.75
CA TYR A 4 19.04 -26.93 2.68
C TYR A 4 17.99 -27.51 3.64
N LYS A 5 17.96 -27.00 4.86
CA LYS A 5 16.89 -27.29 5.81
C LYS A 5 15.62 -26.58 5.37
N ARG A 6 14.55 -27.35 5.16
CA ARG A 6 13.23 -26.76 4.92
C ARG A 6 12.80 -25.97 6.14
N PRO A 7 12.21 -24.78 5.94
CA PRO A 7 11.64 -24.00 7.04
C PRO A 7 10.65 -24.85 7.86
N THR A 8 10.66 -24.68 9.18
CA THR A 8 9.74 -25.41 10.09
C THR A 8 8.54 -24.56 10.48
N PHE A 9 8.60 -23.25 10.28
CA PHE A 9 7.52 -22.28 10.54
C PHE A 9 7.57 -21.12 9.56
N ASP A 10 6.49 -20.35 9.53
CA ASP A 10 6.38 -19.09 8.79
C ASP A 10 5.77 -17.98 9.65
N ILE A 11 5.89 -16.75 9.14
CA ILE A 11 5.27 -15.55 9.66
C ILE A 11 4.34 -15.03 8.57
N THR A 12 3.09 -14.83 8.91
CA THR A 12 2.09 -14.26 8.00
C THR A 12 1.50 -12.99 8.60
N PHE A 13 1.18 -12.02 7.75
CA PHE A 13 0.42 -10.84 8.15
C PHE A 13 -1.02 -10.95 7.70
N ASP A 14 -1.92 -10.41 8.49
CA ASP A 14 -3.30 -10.22 8.08
C ASP A 14 -3.36 -9.16 6.98
N LYS A 15 -4.20 -9.40 5.97
CA LYS A 15 -4.38 -8.42 4.90
C LYS A 15 -4.91 -7.10 5.45
N GLN A 16 -4.19 -6.05 5.20
CA GLN A 16 -4.62 -4.72 5.57
C GLN A 16 -5.79 -4.28 4.69
N GLN A 17 -6.95 -4.11 5.32
CA GLN A 17 -8.19 -3.71 4.65
C GLN A 17 -8.58 -2.32 5.14
N GLY A 18 -8.21 -1.30 4.40
CA GLY A 18 -8.62 0.06 4.76
C GLY A 18 -7.90 1.17 4.01
N SER A 19 -8.46 2.34 4.13
CA SER A 19 -7.83 3.60 3.74
C SER A 19 -7.23 4.21 4.98
N TYR A 20 -5.93 4.42 4.98
CA TYR A 20 -5.19 4.99 6.10
C TYR A 20 -4.82 6.44 5.79
N GLN A 21 -4.77 7.27 6.83
CA GLN A 21 -4.35 8.66 6.74
C GLN A 21 -3.01 8.86 7.45
N LEU A 22 -2.30 9.90 7.05
CA LEU A 22 -1.09 10.32 7.76
C LEU A 22 -1.47 10.77 9.18
N GLY A 23 -0.67 10.33 10.16
CA GLY A 23 -0.95 10.55 11.58
C GLY A 23 -1.77 9.45 12.26
N ASP A 24 -2.29 8.47 11.51
CA ASP A 24 -2.98 7.33 12.09
C ASP A 24 -2.02 6.44 12.87
N LYS A 25 -2.54 5.83 13.94
CA LYS A 25 -1.93 4.71 14.64
C LYS A 25 -2.61 3.44 14.18
N VAL A 26 -1.87 2.57 13.52
CA VAL A 26 -2.38 1.33 12.93
C VAL A 26 -1.82 0.14 13.69
N GLU A 27 -2.67 -0.82 14.00
CA GLU A 27 -2.26 -2.11 14.54
C GLU A 27 -2.13 -3.13 13.42
N VAL A 28 -0.90 -3.52 13.12
CA VAL A 28 -0.60 -4.53 12.09
C VAL A 28 -0.54 -5.88 12.76
N LYS A 29 -1.49 -6.74 12.42
CA LYS A 29 -1.62 -8.08 12.99
C LYS A 29 -0.92 -9.11 12.12
N GLY A 30 -0.33 -10.09 12.77
CA GLY A 30 0.27 -11.23 12.11
C GLY A 30 0.25 -12.46 13.00
N LYS A 31 0.67 -13.58 12.42
CA LYS A 31 0.67 -14.88 13.07
C LYS A 31 1.91 -15.67 12.74
N ILE A 32 2.44 -16.38 13.73
CA ILE A 32 3.52 -17.35 13.57
C ILE A 32 2.90 -18.74 13.65
N GLN A 33 3.16 -19.55 12.64
CA GLN A 33 2.63 -20.90 12.56
C GLN A 33 3.67 -21.90 12.07
N SER A 34 3.82 -23.00 12.82
CA SER A 34 4.62 -24.13 12.37
C SER A 34 3.91 -24.88 11.25
N TYR A 35 4.67 -25.42 10.29
CA TYR A 35 4.12 -26.29 9.24
C TYR A 35 3.57 -27.60 9.75
N SER A 36 3.94 -28.02 10.97
CA SER A 36 3.33 -29.17 11.66
C SER A 36 2.01 -28.84 12.35
N GLY A 37 1.56 -27.56 12.30
CA GLY A 37 0.33 -27.09 12.98
C GLY A 37 0.51 -26.77 14.46
N VAL A 38 1.71 -26.89 15.01
CA VAL A 38 2.03 -26.50 16.39
C VAL A 38 2.08 -24.97 16.45
N LEU A 39 1.34 -24.38 17.39
CA LEU A 39 1.38 -22.95 17.65
C LEU A 39 2.70 -22.59 18.36
N LEU A 40 3.33 -21.52 17.90
CA LEU A 40 4.55 -21.01 18.49
C LEU A 40 4.20 -19.80 19.37
N GLN A 41 3.82 -20.11 20.62
CA GLN A 41 3.46 -19.13 21.64
C GLN A 41 4.69 -18.55 22.34
N ASP A 42 4.53 -17.40 22.97
CA ASP A 42 5.56 -16.69 23.75
C ASP A 42 6.86 -16.40 22.99
N LEU A 43 6.79 -16.44 21.64
CA LEU A 43 7.96 -16.20 20.81
C LEU A 43 8.16 -14.68 20.61
N PRO A 44 9.38 -14.16 20.88
CA PRO A 44 9.69 -12.77 20.58
C PRO A 44 9.71 -12.52 19.08
N VAL A 45 8.97 -11.50 18.66
CA VAL A 45 8.91 -11.01 17.28
C VAL A 45 9.55 -9.64 17.22
N LYS A 46 10.73 -9.54 16.64
CA LYS A 46 11.40 -8.27 16.37
C LYS A 46 10.80 -7.65 15.13
N TYR A 47 10.56 -6.35 15.15
CA TYR A 47 10.05 -5.65 13.98
C TYR A 47 10.83 -4.40 13.66
N THR A 48 10.80 -4.05 12.38
CA THR A 48 11.34 -2.81 11.85
C THR A 48 10.32 -2.18 10.90
N VAL A 49 10.08 -0.89 11.06
CA VAL A 49 9.20 -0.10 10.18
C VAL A 49 10.05 0.88 9.40
N LYS A 50 9.98 0.79 8.07
CA LYS A 50 10.64 1.70 7.14
C LYS A 50 9.60 2.50 6.37
N ARG A 51 9.77 3.81 6.30
CA ARG A 51 8.97 4.71 5.48
C ARG A 51 9.71 5.05 4.20
N SER A 52 9.06 4.87 3.06
CA SER A 52 9.57 5.29 1.75
C SER A 52 8.61 6.29 1.12
N VAL A 53 9.15 7.32 0.47
CA VAL A 53 8.38 8.28 -0.32
C VAL A 53 8.17 7.73 -1.72
N VAL A 54 6.94 7.80 -2.22
CA VAL A 54 6.62 7.43 -3.60
C VAL A 54 6.16 8.68 -4.34
N ASP A 55 6.93 9.10 -5.33
CA ASP A 55 6.59 10.17 -6.26
C ASP A 55 6.59 9.63 -7.69
N LEU A 56 5.48 9.80 -8.41
CA LEU A 56 5.32 9.39 -9.81
C LEU A 56 5.91 8.01 -10.13
N TRP A 57 5.66 7.01 -9.27
CA TRP A 57 6.16 5.64 -9.40
C TRP A 57 7.63 5.42 -9.01
N ARG A 58 8.35 6.45 -8.56
CA ARG A 58 9.71 6.31 -8.03
C ARG A 58 9.67 6.15 -6.51
N LEU A 59 10.28 5.10 -6.02
CA LEU A 59 10.64 4.98 -4.61
C LEU A 59 11.85 5.89 -4.37
N ALA A 60 11.64 6.97 -3.61
CA ALA A 60 12.73 7.78 -3.09
C ALA A 60 12.95 7.38 -1.63
N GLU A 61 14.16 7.50 -1.16
CA GLU A 61 14.62 7.31 0.21
C GLU A 61 13.76 6.40 1.11
N SER A 62 14.34 5.29 1.55
CA SER A 62 13.76 4.44 2.59
C SER A 62 14.43 4.78 3.92
N MET A 63 13.65 5.21 4.89
CA MET A 63 14.12 5.57 6.23
C MET A 63 13.46 4.69 7.27
N GLN A 64 14.27 4.10 8.17
CA GLN A 64 13.72 3.43 9.34
C GLN A 64 13.14 4.47 10.30
N ILE A 65 11.86 4.29 10.66
CA ILE A 65 11.13 5.20 11.55
C ILE A 65 10.79 4.57 12.89
N ALA A 66 10.72 3.25 12.97
CA ALA A 66 10.50 2.53 14.22
C ALA A 66 11.15 1.14 14.19
N SER A 67 11.44 0.62 15.36
CA SER A 67 11.78 -0.77 15.59
C SER A 67 11.43 -1.15 17.03
N GLY A 68 11.22 -2.42 17.27
CA GLY A 68 10.88 -2.93 18.60
C GLY A 68 10.72 -4.44 18.61
N GLU A 69 10.14 -4.92 19.69
CA GLU A 69 9.84 -6.32 19.91
C GLU A 69 8.45 -6.46 20.49
N VAL A 70 7.69 -7.43 20.05
CA VAL A 70 6.39 -7.85 20.59
C VAL A 70 6.44 -9.34 20.86
N ILE A 71 5.55 -9.84 21.71
CA ILE A 71 5.49 -11.27 22.05
C ILE A 71 4.26 -11.87 21.38
N ALA A 72 4.41 -13.00 20.72
CA ALA A 72 3.30 -13.76 20.17
C ALA A 72 2.48 -14.37 21.33
N ASN A 73 1.16 -14.30 21.23
CA ASN A 73 0.25 -14.84 22.24
C ASN A 73 0.13 -16.38 22.15
N GLU A 74 -0.78 -16.97 22.93
CA GLU A 74 -1.02 -18.42 22.97
C GLU A 74 -1.45 -19.01 21.61
N ASP A 75 -2.06 -18.19 20.74
CA ASP A 75 -2.48 -18.55 19.39
C ASP A 75 -1.40 -18.28 18.33
N GLY A 76 -0.20 -17.85 18.76
CA GLY A 76 0.88 -17.45 17.88
C GLY A 76 0.66 -16.09 17.20
N GLU A 77 -0.33 -15.32 17.63
CA GLU A 77 -0.66 -14.02 17.06
C GLU A 77 0.14 -12.90 17.72
N PHE A 78 0.52 -11.92 16.92
CA PHE A 78 1.20 -10.72 17.39
C PHE A 78 0.60 -9.46 16.75
N THR A 79 0.81 -8.32 17.42
CA THR A 79 0.34 -7.02 16.94
C THR A 79 1.48 -6.01 17.01
N ILE A 80 1.79 -5.40 15.87
CA ILE A 80 2.83 -4.37 15.75
C ILE A 80 2.15 -3.00 15.68
N PRO A 81 2.41 -2.09 16.64
CA PRO A 81 1.91 -0.72 16.56
C PRO A 81 2.73 0.08 15.54
N VAL A 82 2.07 0.66 14.55
CA VAL A 82 2.69 1.48 13.51
C VAL A 82 2.08 2.87 13.53
N PHE A 83 2.91 3.90 13.67
CA PHE A 83 2.48 5.28 13.50
C PHE A 83 2.82 5.74 12.08
N LEU A 84 1.81 6.19 11.33
CA LEU A 84 1.95 6.61 9.94
C LEU A 84 2.44 8.05 9.87
N GLU A 85 3.69 8.26 10.25
CA GLU A 85 4.33 9.55 10.37
C GLU A 85 4.58 10.22 9.02
N GLU A 86 4.19 11.48 8.89
CA GLU A 86 4.48 12.31 7.72
C GLU A 86 5.94 12.76 7.71
N ASN A 87 6.51 12.92 6.52
CA ASN A 87 7.79 13.60 6.37
C ASN A 87 7.55 15.11 6.15
N ASN A 88 8.03 15.93 7.08
CA ASN A 88 7.87 17.39 7.03
C ASN A 88 8.43 18.04 5.75
N ALA A 89 9.42 17.42 5.10
CA ALA A 89 9.96 17.89 3.83
C ALA A 89 8.93 17.87 2.68
N TYR A 90 7.88 17.06 2.81
CA TYR A 90 6.85 16.89 1.78
C TYR A 90 5.45 17.23 2.28
N LYS A 91 5.36 17.98 3.36
CA LYS A 91 4.08 18.38 3.97
C LYS A 91 3.15 19.04 2.95
N ASN A 92 1.89 18.60 2.95
CA ASN A 92 0.85 19.07 2.03
C ASN A 92 1.09 18.77 0.53
N ASN A 93 2.09 17.95 0.18
CA ASN A 93 2.28 17.51 -1.19
C ASN A 93 1.30 16.38 -1.53
N THR A 94 0.27 16.67 -2.32
CA THR A 94 -0.75 15.69 -2.73
C THR A 94 -0.30 14.76 -3.86
N ARG A 95 0.86 15.00 -4.48
CA ARG A 95 1.40 14.16 -5.56
C ARG A 95 2.07 12.91 -5.03
N ILE A 96 2.61 12.98 -3.80
CA ILE A 96 3.32 11.87 -3.16
C ILE A 96 2.39 11.10 -2.22
N TYR A 97 2.78 9.88 -1.95
CA TYR A 97 2.29 9.09 -0.82
C TYR A 97 3.46 8.32 -0.21
N TYR A 98 3.23 7.72 0.95
CA TYR A 98 4.25 6.95 1.66
C TYR A 98 3.90 5.48 1.65
N ARG A 99 4.93 4.65 1.55
CA ARG A 99 4.85 3.22 1.82
C ARG A 99 5.59 2.94 3.12
N TYR A 100 4.86 2.33 4.05
CA TYR A 100 5.40 1.86 5.32
C TYR A 100 5.58 0.35 5.19
N SER A 101 6.85 -0.08 5.13
CA SER A 101 7.24 -1.49 5.06
C SER A 101 7.48 -1.98 6.48
N ILE A 102 6.71 -2.94 6.93
CA ILE A 102 6.76 -3.55 8.26
C ILE A 102 7.37 -4.93 8.12
N GLU A 103 8.59 -5.08 8.56
CA GLU A 103 9.30 -6.36 8.59
C GLU A 103 9.19 -6.95 9.99
N ALA A 104 8.72 -8.19 10.10
CA ALA A 104 8.69 -8.97 11.32
C ALA A 104 9.66 -10.14 11.20
N THR A 105 10.44 -10.37 12.25
CA THR A 105 11.44 -11.45 12.31
C THR A 105 11.29 -12.19 13.63
N ALA A 106 11.22 -13.51 13.59
CA ALA A 106 11.20 -14.37 14.76
C ALA A 106 12.24 -15.49 14.66
N THR A 107 12.76 -15.90 15.80
CA THR A 107 13.72 -17.01 15.89
C THR A 107 13.18 -18.03 16.90
N ASN A 108 13.01 -19.27 16.45
CA ASN A 108 12.52 -20.35 17.32
C ASN A 108 13.62 -20.90 18.25
N VAL A 109 13.24 -21.77 19.16
CA VAL A 109 14.15 -22.40 20.15
C VAL A 109 15.26 -23.25 19.49
N ALA A 110 15.07 -23.69 18.27
CA ALA A 110 16.09 -24.42 17.49
C ALA A 110 17.07 -23.49 16.77
N GLY A 111 16.94 -22.17 16.92
CA GLY A 111 17.77 -21.16 16.28
C GLY A 111 17.43 -20.87 14.81
N GLU A 112 16.31 -21.39 14.31
CA GLU A 112 15.80 -21.06 12.98
C GLU A 112 15.14 -19.68 13.00
N THR A 113 15.49 -18.83 12.03
CA THR A 113 14.96 -17.47 11.89
C THR A 113 14.12 -17.36 10.61
N GLN A 114 12.93 -16.80 10.76
CA GLN A 114 12.03 -16.46 9.65
C GLN A 114 11.69 -14.97 9.67
N SER A 115 11.47 -14.41 8.49
CA SER A 115 11.06 -13.02 8.32
C SER A 115 9.93 -12.90 7.32
N SER A 116 9.04 -11.95 7.55
CA SER A 116 7.96 -11.58 6.65
C SER A 116 7.81 -10.07 6.60
N THR A 117 7.29 -9.56 5.49
CA THR A 117 7.10 -8.12 5.29
C THR A 117 5.68 -7.84 4.82
N ASP A 118 5.03 -6.86 5.46
CA ASP A 118 3.78 -6.26 5.00
C ASP A 118 3.98 -4.78 4.65
N VAL A 119 3.07 -4.21 3.87
CA VAL A 119 3.18 -2.83 3.40
C VAL A 119 1.85 -2.11 3.53
N ILE A 120 1.88 -0.97 4.21
CA ILE A 120 0.77 -0.02 4.28
C ILE A 120 1.11 1.21 3.46
N ALA A 121 0.16 1.69 2.67
CA ALA A 121 0.27 2.96 1.96
C ALA A 121 -0.67 3.99 2.57
N ALA A 122 -0.15 5.20 2.82
CA ALA A 122 -0.90 6.35 3.31
C ALA A 122 -0.36 7.66 2.72
N GLY A 123 -1.21 8.66 2.58
CA GLY A 123 -0.82 9.94 1.98
C GLY A 123 -1.84 11.04 2.20
N ASN A 124 -1.55 12.23 1.69
CA ASN A 124 -2.48 13.37 1.71
C ASN A 124 -3.66 13.19 0.72
N ARG A 125 -3.66 12.11 -0.03
CA ARG A 125 -4.79 11.64 -0.82
C ARG A 125 -5.14 10.21 -0.39
N SER A 126 -6.40 9.85 -0.44
CA SER A 126 -6.88 8.53 -0.04
C SER A 126 -7.17 7.61 -1.23
N LEU A 127 -7.33 8.19 -2.43
CA LEU A 127 -7.79 7.50 -3.61
C LEU A 127 -6.84 7.69 -4.79
N THR A 128 -6.80 6.68 -5.65
CA THR A 128 -6.21 6.74 -6.99
C THR A 128 -7.30 6.47 -8.01
N LEU A 129 -7.29 7.23 -9.10
CA LEU A 129 -8.19 7.07 -10.23
C LEU A 129 -7.38 6.65 -11.45
N GLN A 130 -7.78 5.58 -12.09
CA GLN A 130 -7.23 5.10 -13.35
C GLN A 130 -8.34 5.03 -14.40
N THR A 131 -7.99 5.36 -15.64
CA THR A 131 -8.91 5.25 -16.78
C THR A 131 -8.30 4.38 -17.87
N GLU A 132 -9.12 3.56 -18.49
CA GLU A 132 -8.73 2.75 -19.66
C GLU A 132 -9.11 3.48 -20.95
N LEU A 133 -8.44 4.59 -21.24
CA LEU A 133 -8.64 5.33 -22.48
C LEU A 133 -7.77 4.75 -23.60
N LYS A 134 -8.36 4.55 -24.77
CA LYS A 134 -7.59 4.24 -25.97
C LYS A 134 -6.84 5.49 -26.42
N GLU A 135 -5.58 5.34 -26.80
CA GLU A 135 -4.76 6.45 -27.34
C GLU A 135 -5.40 7.11 -28.56
N LYS A 136 -6.09 6.33 -29.38
CA LYS A 136 -6.74 6.81 -30.60
C LYS A 136 -8.12 6.17 -30.74
N THR A 137 -9.11 6.98 -31.07
CA THR A 137 -10.46 6.55 -31.41
C THR A 137 -10.89 7.19 -32.73
N CYS A 138 -11.81 6.55 -33.43
CA CYS A 138 -12.36 7.13 -34.65
C CYS A 138 -13.31 8.27 -34.30
N LYS A 139 -13.21 9.38 -35.05
CA LYS A 139 -14.15 10.49 -34.91
C LYS A 139 -15.57 10.01 -35.21
N ASN A 140 -16.54 10.44 -34.41
CA ASN A 140 -17.94 10.09 -34.52
C ASN A 140 -18.30 8.61 -34.22
N GLN A 141 -17.40 7.87 -33.56
CA GLN A 141 -17.76 6.55 -33.05
C GLN A 141 -17.85 6.60 -31.51
N PRO A 142 -18.90 6.02 -30.92
CA PRO A 142 -18.97 5.91 -29.47
C PRO A 142 -17.83 5.02 -28.96
N PHE A 143 -17.25 5.39 -27.84
CA PHE A 143 -16.28 4.55 -27.13
C PHE A 143 -16.69 4.43 -25.66
N ASN A 144 -16.37 3.31 -25.09
CA ASN A 144 -16.55 3.07 -23.67
C ASN A 144 -15.19 3.19 -22.96
N THR A 145 -15.20 3.77 -21.80
CA THR A 145 -14.04 3.76 -20.89
C THR A 145 -14.48 3.29 -19.51
N VAL A 146 -13.53 2.75 -18.76
CA VAL A 146 -13.73 2.31 -17.40
C VAL A 146 -12.93 3.21 -16.47
N PHE A 147 -13.58 3.68 -15.41
CA PHE A 147 -12.94 4.38 -14.31
C PHE A 147 -12.70 3.37 -13.19
N LYS A 148 -11.43 3.12 -12.84
CA LYS A 148 -11.05 2.27 -11.71
C LYS A 148 -10.62 3.16 -10.57
N VAL A 149 -11.35 3.12 -9.47
CA VAL A 149 -11.01 3.86 -8.26
C VAL A 149 -10.58 2.88 -7.18
N GLN A 150 -9.43 3.15 -6.60
CA GLN A 150 -8.84 2.32 -5.55
C GLN A 150 -8.30 3.21 -4.45
N ASN A 151 -8.25 2.68 -3.21
CA ASN A 151 -7.45 3.31 -2.16
C ASN A 151 -5.94 3.11 -2.44
N LEU A 152 -5.08 3.71 -1.63
CA LEU A 152 -3.62 3.60 -1.80
C LEU A 152 -3.09 2.17 -1.59
N ASN A 153 -3.87 1.29 -0.96
CA ASN A 153 -3.55 -0.12 -0.73
C ASN A 153 -4.12 -1.05 -1.82
N GLY A 154 -4.63 -0.48 -2.92
CA GLY A 154 -5.08 -1.23 -4.10
C GLY A 154 -6.47 -1.85 -3.99
N GLN A 155 -7.23 -1.49 -2.97
CA GLN A 155 -8.60 -1.99 -2.81
C GLN A 155 -9.58 -1.13 -3.59
N PRO A 156 -10.53 -1.71 -4.35
CA PRO A 156 -11.53 -0.97 -5.08
C PRO A 156 -12.44 -0.20 -4.11
N VAL A 157 -12.79 1.02 -4.48
CA VAL A 157 -13.67 1.89 -3.69
C VAL A 157 -14.79 2.38 -4.60
N GLU A 158 -16.02 2.21 -4.18
CA GLU A 158 -17.19 2.78 -4.87
C GLU A 158 -17.23 4.28 -4.61
N VAL A 159 -17.23 5.05 -5.70
CA VAL A 159 -17.28 6.51 -5.63
C VAL A 159 -18.19 7.04 -6.74
N LYS A 160 -18.77 8.20 -6.49
CA LYS A 160 -19.44 9.00 -7.53
C LYS A 160 -18.50 10.09 -7.97
N GLY A 161 -18.33 10.24 -9.28
CA GLY A 161 -17.48 11.25 -9.86
C GLY A 161 -18.08 11.92 -11.09
N THR A 162 -17.45 13.01 -11.51
CA THR A 162 -17.77 13.69 -12.76
C THR A 162 -16.53 13.72 -13.65
N PHE A 163 -16.75 13.74 -14.95
CA PHE A 163 -15.68 13.96 -15.92
C PHE A 163 -16.04 15.05 -16.89
N SER A 164 -15.02 15.71 -17.42
CA SER A 164 -15.16 16.70 -18.50
C SER A 164 -14.12 16.41 -19.57
N LEU A 165 -14.55 16.39 -20.82
CA LEU A 165 -13.68 16.26 -21.98
C LEU A 165 -13.49 17.63 -22.61
N TYR A 166 -12.26 18.01 -22.86
CA TYR A 166 -11.90 19.27 -23.50
C TYR A 166 -11.18 18.99 -24.83
N GLN A 167 -11.44 19.80 -25.81
CA GLN A 167 -10.66 19.79 -27.04
C GLN A 167 -9.34 20.49 -26.80
N ALA A 168 -8.23 19.87 -27.20
CA ALA A 168 -6.92 20.50 -27.17
C ALA A 168 -6.77 21.43 -28.40
N LYS A 169 -6.20 22.61 -28.16
CA LYS A 169 -5.90 23.61 -29.20
C LYS A 169 -4.51 23.41 -29.82
N ASP A 170 -3.64 22.68 -29.15
CA ASP A 170 -2.27 22.39 -29.57
C ASP A 170 -1.96 20.88 -29.53
N ALA A 171 -0.92 20.48 -30.23
CA ALA A 171 -0.48 19.09 -30.30
C ALA A 171 0.13 18.57 -28.99
N ASP A 172 0.56 19.48 -28.10
CA ASP A 172 1.18 19.15 -26.82
C ASP A 172 0.15 19.06 -25.66
N PHE A 173 -1.13 19.28 -25.95
CA PHE A 173 -2.24 19.28 -24.99
C PHE A 173 -2.09 20.28 -23.83
N LYS A 174 -1.33 21.36 -24.05
CA LYS A 174 -1.08 22.40 -23.05
C LYS A 174 -2.18 23.45 -23.02
N GLN A 175 -2.84 23.66 -24.14
CA GLN A 175 -3.96 24.59 -24.26
C GLN A 175 -5.25 23.81 -24.54
N LEU A 176 -6.26 24.05 -23.75
CA LEU A 176 -7.58 23.43 -23.89
C LEU A 176 -8.62 24.49 -24.24
N ASP A 177 -9.73 24.06 -24.83
CA ASP A 177 -10.88 24.93 -25.00
C ASP A 177 -11.45 25.37 -23.64
N GLU A 178 -12.05 26.57 -23.59
CA GLU A 178 -12.64 27.11 -22.36
C GLU A 178 -13.86 26.29 -21.91
N ASN A 179 -14.61 25.76 -22.86
CA ASN A 179 -15.79 24.95 -22.60
C ASN A 179 -15.50 23.47 -22.86
N PRO A 180 -16.00 22.57 -22.01
CA PRO A 180 -15.88 21.14 -22.27
C PRO A 180 -16.71 20.72 -23.50
N ALA A 181 -16.16 19.87 -24.35
CA ALA A 181 -16.86 19.24 -25.47
C ALA A 181 -17.91 18.22 -24.99
N ALA A 182 -17.69 17.60 -23.82
CA ALA A 182 -18.64 16.72 -23.18
C ALA A 182 -18.39 16.67 -21.67
N THR A 183 -19.46 16.43 -20.92
CA THR A 183 -19.43 16.19 -19.47
C THR A 183 -20.28 14.99 -19.13
N GLY A 184 -19.96 14.31 -18.04
CA GLY A 184 -20.75 13.19 -17.57
C GLY A 184 -20.43 12.81 -16.14
N THR A 185 -21.13 11.79 -15.66
CA THR A 185 -20.96 11.22 -14.32
C THR A 185 -20.62 9.75 -14.43
N PHE A 186 -19.91 9.22 -13.43
CA PHE A 186 -19.66 7.79 -13.26
C PHE A 186 -19.91 7.38 -11.81
N THR A 187 -20.22 6.11 -11.62
CA THR A 187 -20.40 5.45 -10.30
C THR A 187 -19.66 4.14 -10.27
#